data_495647ca4e78aa7d103f2fa22a5eaaae
#
_entry.id   495647ca4e78aa7d103f2fa22a5eaaae
#
_cell.length_a   1.000
_cell.length_b   1.000
_cell.length_c   1.000
_cell.angle_alpha   90.00
_cell.angle_beta   90.00
_cell.angle_gamma   90.00
#
_symmetry.space_group_name_H-M   'P 1'
#
loop_
_entity.id
_entity.type
_entity.pdbx_description
1 polymer ?
#
loop_
_entity_poly.entity_id
_entity_poly.type
_entity_poly.pdbx_seq_one_letter_code
_entity_poly.pdbx_strand_id
1 'polypeptide(L)'
;LKEVQQLLSGAKSDRAAAFCRKKHQFLIERGHLDRQIELLTRLEERDTIDNLQEYDLSEYFRALEEFKTSHKDEVITYWGSEENFDLFIQQIRKSETQAARLAVQEFGSVEAYTEAMKYNLEHFSEIMKKWQAQIPEELKAKDPFVKLASHKGEPVSSDVVQQLVRDAISRARDTASSELFCDHASYCDLIIELYSGDYIQAVTDTKHGTGSAEYIVSAFQYYLDHFRERG
;
A
#
# COMPACT_ATOMS: atom_id res chain seq x y z
N LEU A 1 -22.27 -15.88 14.07
CA LEU A 1 -22.79 -17.24 13.83
C LEU A 1 -23.60 -17.34 12.52
N LYS A 2 -24.51 -16.39 12.20
CA LYS A 2 -25.29 -16.38 10.93
C LYS A 2 -24.37 -16.23 9.70
N GLU A 3 -23.36 -15.35 9.75
CA GLU A 3 -22.39 -15.19 8.66
C GLU A 3 -21.57 -16.46 8.42
N VAL A 4 -21.16 -17.16 9.48
CA VAL A 4 -20.44 -18.44 9.35
C VAL A 4 -21.33 -19.51 8.72
N GLN A 5 -22.63 -19.54 9.04
CA GLN A 5 -23.59 -20.46 8.40
C GLN A 5 -23.78 -20.16 6.91
N GLN A 6 -23.84 -18.89 6.52
CA GLN A 6 -23.91 -18.48 5.11
C GLN A 6 -22.63 -18.88 4.34
N LEU A 7 -21.46 -18.72 4.93
CA LEU A 7 -20.19 -19.14 4.35
C LEU A 7 -20.08 -20.66 4.15
N LEU A 8 -20.76 -21.45 4.99
CA LEU A 8 -20.76 -22.91 4.92
C LEU A 8 -21.71 -23.49 3.85
N SER A 9 -22.63 -22.69 3.32
CA SER A 9 -23.64 -23.13 2.33
C SER A 9 -23.18 -23.06 0.87
N GLY A 10 -22.02 -22.44 0.57
CA GLY A 10 -21.48 -22.30 -0.79
C GLY A 10 -20.67 -23.51 -1.30
N ALA A 11 -20.27 -23.49 -2.57
CA ALA A 11 -19.40 -24.51 -3.16
C ALA A 11 -18.04 -24.59 -2.45
N LYS A 12 -17.34 -25.74 -2.55
CA LYS A 12 -16.15 -26.03 -1.74
C LYS A 12 -14.98 -25.07 -2.04
N SER A 13 -14.82 -24.62 -3.29
CA SER A 13 -13.85 -23.60 -3.73
C SER A 13 -14.17 -22.23 -3.17
N ASP A 14 -15.46 -21.83 -3.20
CA ASP A 14 -15.91 -20.53 -2.73
C ASP A 14 -15.78 -20.38 -1.22
N ARG A 15 -15.93 -21.49 -0.50
CA ARG A 15 -15.73 -21.54 0.97
C ARG A 15 -14.28 -21.27 1.35
N ALA A 16 -13.31 -21.87 0.65
CA ALA A 16 -11.88 -21.65 0.95
C ALA A 16 -11.50 -20.18 0.76
N ALA A 17 -11.90 -19.58 -0.35
CA ALA A 17 -11.68 -18.18 -0.64
C ALA A 17 -12.37 -17.24 0.37
N ALA A 18 -13.64 -17.56 0.71
CA ALA A 18 -14.39 -16.79 1.71
C ALA A 18 -13.77 -16.87 3.11
N PHE A 19 -13.27 -18.06 3.50
CA PHE A 19 -12.55 -18.21 4.77
C PHE A 19 -11.21 -17.47 4.77
N CYS A 20 -10.49 -17.45 3.65
CA CYS A 20 -9.24 -16.70 3.52
C CYS A 20 -9.50 -15.19 3.69
N ARG A 21 -10.49 -14.62 2.99
CA ARG A 21 -10.88 -13.21 3.14
C ARG A 21 -11.29 -12.89 4.57
N LYS A 22 -12.14 -13.71 5.18
CA LYS A 22 -12.57 -13.48 6.58
C LYS A 22 -11.41 -13.61 7.58
N LYS A 23 -10.50 -14.57 7.35
CA LYS A 23 -9.27 -14.68 8.13
C LYS A 23 -8.42 -13.41 8.01
N HIS A 24 -8.25 -12.89 6.79
CA HIS A 24 -7.49 -11.66 6.56
C HIS A 24 -8.13 -10.47 7.27
N GLN A 25 -9.46 -10.32 7.17
CA GLN A 25 -10.20 -9.29 7.90
C GLN A 25 -10.01 -9.41 9.42
N PHE A 26 -10.09 -10.63 9.97
CA PHE A 26 -9.84 -10.84 11.40
C PHE A 26 -8.37 -10.58 11.81
N LEU A 27 -7.41 -10.82 10.93
CA LEU A 27 -6.01 -10.46 11.21
C LEU A 27 -5.82 -8.94 11.28
N ILE A 28 -6.50 -8.18 10.42
CA ILE A 28 -6.54 -6.71 10.49
C ILE A 28 -7.21 -6.24 11.79
N GLU A 29 -8.40 -6.78 12.11
CA GLU A 29 -9.11 -6.45 13.37
C GLU A 29 -8.28 -6.82 14.60
N ARG A 30 -7.64 -8.00 14.60
CA ARG A 30 -6.71 -8.40 15.65
C ARG A 30 -5.57 -7.41 15.81
N GLY A 31 -4.94 -6.99 14.71
CA GLY A 31 -3.89 -5.98 14.75
C GLY A 31 -4.37 -4.63 15.32
N HIS A 32 -5.63 -4.25 15.09
CA HIS A 32 -6.24 -3.10 15.75
C HIS A 32 -6.46 -3.30 17.25
N LEU A 33 -6.98 -4.46 17.64
CA LEU A 33 -7.22 -4.80 19.05
C LEU A 33 -5.90 -4.95 19.83
N ASP A 34 -4.90 -5.58 19.23
CA ASP A 34 -3.57 -5.73 19.83
C ASP A 34 -2.96 -4.34 20.13
N ARG A 35 -3.10 -3.36 19.21
CA ARG A 35 -2.67 -1.98 19.43
C ARG A 35 -3.42 -1.29 20.56
N GLN A 36 -4.75 -1.48 20.64
CA GLN A 36 -5.55 -0.91 21.71
C GLN A 36 -5.20 -1.52 23.08
N ILE A 37 -5.00 -2.84 23.13
CA ILE A 37 -4.59 -3.55 24.34
C ILE A 37 -3.23 -3.03 24.81
N GLU A 38 -2.27 -2.90 23.90
CA GLU A 38 -0.93 -2.40 24.22
C GLU A 38 -0.97 -0.95 24.73
N LEU A 39 -1.77 -0.07 24.10
CA LEU A 39 -1.99 1.28 24.58
C LEU A 39 -2.58 1.28 26.01
N LEU A 40 -3.59 0.46 26.26
CA LEU A 40 -4.21 0.33 27.57
C LEU A 40 -3.25 -0.25 28.61
N THR A 41 -2.45 -1.27 28.23
CA THR A 41 -1.43 -1.85 29.11
C THR A 41 -0.40 -0.81 29.55
N ARG A 42 0.05 0.03 28.61
CA ARG A 42 0.98 1.14 28.91
C ARG A 42 0.38 2.18 29.84
N LEU A 43 -0.90 2.53 29.62
CA LEU A 43 -1.63 3.45 30.51
C LEU A 43 -1.83 2.85 31.91
N GLU A 44 -2.01 1.53 32.00
CA GLU A 44 -2.18 0.80 33.24
C GLU A 44 -0.85 0.67 34.03
N GLU A 45 0.25 0.42 33.33
CA GLU A 45 1.59 0.30 33.93
C GLU A 45 2.20 1.65 34.34
N ARG A 46 1.47 2.76 34.16
CA ARG A 46 1.95 4.13 34.47
C ARG A 46 3.29 4.43 33.82
N ASP A 47 3.43 4.06 32.55
CA ASP A 47 4.58 4.48 31.77
C ASP A 47 4.66 6.01 31.81
N THR A 48 5.73 6.49 32.42
CA THR A 48 6.02 7.92 32.51
C THR A 48 6.20 8.50 31.11
N ILE A 49 5.99 9.81 30.99
CA ILE A 49 6.11 10.59 29.76
C ILE A 49 7.40 10.29 28.96
N ASP A 50 8.44 9.78 29.63
CA ASP A 50 9.73 9.41 29.02
C ASP A 50 9.63 8.28 27.98
N ASN A 51 8.67 7.35 28.10
CA ASN A 51 8.47 6.28 27.12
C ASN A 51 7.69 6.74 25.85
N LEU A 52 7.05 7.90 25.87
CA LEU A 52 6.46 8.49 24.67
C LEU A 52 7.53 9.03 23.71
N GLN A 53 8.72 9.41 24.22
CA GLN A 53 9.85 9.83 23.40
C GLN A 53 10.46 8.68 22.59
N GLU A 54 10.33 7.44 23.06
CA GLU A 54 10.84 6.24 22.38
C GLU A 54 10.16 5.97 21.03
N TYR A 55 9.02 6.62 20.76
CA TYR A 55 8.24 6.47 19.53
C TYR A 55 8.02 7.81 18.79
N ASP A 56 8.84 8.81 19.08
CA ASP A 56 8.75 10.15 18.49
C ASP A 56 9.48 10.20 17.14
N LEU A 57 8.75 10.32 16.05
CA LEU A 57 9.28 10.49 14.68
C LEU A 57 9.48 11.96 14.27
N SER A 58 9.38 12.92 15.19
CA SER A 58 9.47 14.35 14.87
C SER A 58 10.74 14.74 14.12
N GLU A 59 11.89 14.16 14.49
CA GLU A 59 13.16 14.35 13.80
C GLU A 59 13.15 13.80 12.36
N TYR A 60 12.49 12.65 12.14
CA TYR A 60 12.31 12.10 10.81
C TYR A 60 11.41 12.98 9.96
N PHE A 61 10.29 13.47 10.52
CA PHE A 61 9.42 14.41 9.79
C PHE A 61 10.14 15.70 9.44
N ARG A 62 10.99 16.22 10.34
CA ARG A 62 11.81 17.37 10.04
C ARG A 62 12.76 17.10 8.87
N ALA A 63 13.43 15.95 8.84
CA ALA A 63 14.30 15.56 7.74
C ALA A 63 13.54 15.45 6.39
N LEU A 64 12.30 14.97 6.40
CA LEU A 64 11.44 14.92 5.20
C LEU A 64 11.09 16.34 4.71
N GLU A 65 10.75 17.28 5.59
CA GLU A 65 10.47 18.67 5.23
C GLU A 65 11.71 19.41 4.71
N GLU A 66 12.87 19.15 5.31
CA GLU A 66 14.16 19.65 4.83
C GLU A 66 14.50 19.09 3.45
N PHE A 67 14.28 17.79 3.23
CA PHE A 67 14.47 17.16 1.93
C PHE A 67 13.54 17.77 0.88
N LYS A 68 12.25 17.94 1.18
CA LYS A 68 11.29 18.60 0.27
C LYS A 68 11.80 19.97 -0.19
N THR A 69 12.36 20.75 0.72
CA THR A 69 12.81 22.10 0.44
C THR A 69 14.12 22.14 -0.36
N SER A 70 15.06 21.24 -0.04
CA SER A 70 16.41 21.22 -0.61
C SER A 70 16.53 20.40 -1.91
N HIS A 71 15.61 19.44 -2.16
CA HIS A 71 15.65 18.48 -3.26
C HIS A 71 14.35 18.51 -4.09
N LYS A 72 13.88 19.72 -4.44
CA LYS A 72 12.62 19.93 -5.16
C LYS A 72 12.52 19.15 -6.47
N ASP A 73 13.61 19.09 -7.24
CA ASP A 73 13.64 18.38 -8.53
C ASP A 73 13.42 16.88 -8.34
N GLU A 74 14.02 16.29 -7.31
CA GLU A 74 13.80 14.89 -6.93
C GLU A 74 12.36 14.66 -6.47
N VAL A 75 11.84 15.55 -5.61
CA VAL A 75 10.45 15.47 -5.14
C VAL A 75 9.48 15.49 -6.32
N ILE A 76 9.62 16.42 -7.25
CA ILE A 76 8.79 16.50 -8.45
C ILE A 76 8.97 15.24 -9.31
N THR A 77 10.19 14.78 -9.50
CA THR A 77 10.49 13.60 -10.34
C THR A 77 9.84 12.33 -9.79
N TYR A 78 9.91 12.09 -8.48
CA TYR A 78 9.49 10.82 -7.88
C TYR A 78 8.06 10.84 -7.35
N TRP A 79 7.57 11.96 -6.85
CA TRP A 79 6.19 12.12 -6.33
C TRP A 79 5.27 12.89 -7.28
N GLY A 80 5.82 13.58 -8.27
CA GLY A 80 5.06 14.33 -9.26
C GLY A 80 4.81 15.78 -8.87
N SER A 81 4.72 16.11 -7.57
CA SER A 81 4.59 17.47 -7.05
C SER A 81 4.99 17.55 -5.57
N GLU A 82 5.20 18.79 -5.07
CA GLU A 82 5.43 19.05 -3.64
C GLU A 82 4.18 18.69 -2.80
N GLU A 83 2.97 18.93 -3.33
CA GLU A 83 1.70 18.59 -2.67
C GLU A 83 1.54 17.07 -2.49
N ASN A 84 1.94 16.28 -3.47
CA ASN A 84 1.93 14.82 -3.37
C ASN A 84 2.93 14.32 -2.32
N PHE A 85 4.06 15.00 -2.17
CA PHE A 85 5.01 14.70 -1.11
C PHE A 85 4.44 15.05 0.28
N ASP A 86 3.66 16.13 0.39
CA ASP A 86 2.94 16.46 1.62
C ASP A 86 1.91 15.38 1.98
N LEU A 87 1.18 14.85 0.99
CA LEU A 87 0.27 13.72 1.22
C LEU A 87 1.01 12.46 1.70
N PHE A 88 2.21 12.19 1.16
CA PHE A 88 3.08 11.12 1.63
C PHE A 88 3.46 11.31 3.10
N ILE A 89 3.92 12.51 3.49
CA ILE A 89 4.24 12.82 4.89
C ILE A 89 2.99 12.64 5.78
N GLN A 90 1.84 13.14 5.34
CA GLN A 90 0.58 12.99 6.08
C GLN A 90 0.18 11.53 6.25
N GLN A 91 0.41 10.68 5.25
CA GLN A 91 0.13 9.25 5.35
C GLN A 91 1.00 8.58 6.42
N ILE A 92 2.29 8.93 6.51
CA ILE A 92 3.17 8.44 7.58
C ILE A 92 2.69 8.94 8.95
N ARG A 93 2.31 10.23 9.06
CA ARG A 93 1.78 10.79 10.30
C ARG A 93 0.50 10.10 10.79
N LYS A 94 -0.40 9.72 9.88
CA LYS A 94 -1.61 8.96 10.24
C LYS A 94 -1.31 7.60 10.88
N SER A 95 -0.15 7.01 10.56
CA SER A 95 0.32 5.73 11.08
C SER A 95 1.60 5.84 11.93
N GLU A 96 1.85 7.02 12.51
CA GLU A 96 3.11 7.35 13.21
C GLU A 96 3.50 6.31 14.27
N THR A 97 2.58 5.96 15.15
CA THR A 97 2.83 4.96 16.19
C THR A 97 3.23 3.59 15.62
N GLN A 98 2.60 3.18 14.52
CA GLN A 98 2.94 1.91 13.87
C GLN A 98 4.30 2.00 13.18
N ALA A 99 4.59 3.14 12.52
CA ALA A 99 5.86 3.38 11.86
C ALA A 99 7.01 3.41 12.87
N ALA A 100 6.83 4.10 14.00
CA ALA A 100 7.81 4.15 15.08
C ALA A 100 8.08 2.77 15.70
N ARG A 101 7.03 1.95 15.88
CA ARG A 101 7.18 0.57 16.37
C ARG A 101 7.99 -0.29 15.41
N LEU A 102 7.69 -0.23 14.11
CA LEU A 102 8.47 -0.94 13.10
C LEU A 102 9.92 -0.44 13.07
N ALA A 103 10.13 0.87 13.24
CA ALA A 103 11.46 1.46 13.33
C ALA A 103 12.26 0.86 14.50
N VAL A 104 11.66 0.76 15.69
CA VAL A 104 12.30 0.12 16.85
C VAL A 104 12.56 -1.36 16.60
N GLN A 105 11.60 -2.07 16.02
CA GLN A 105 11.74 -3.50 15.74
C GLN A 105 12.89 -3.80 14.75
N GLU A 106 13.01 -3.02 13.68
CA GLU A 106 13.97 -3.28 12.60
C GLU A 106 15.34 -2.63 12.82
N PHE A 107 15.38 -1.49 13.51
CA PHE A 107 16.60 -0.69 13.70
C PHE A 107 17.06 -0.60 15.17
N GLY A 108 16.27 -1.14 16.10
CA GLY A 108 16.57 -1.12 17.53
C GLY A 108 16.15 0.16 18.26
N SER A 109 16.01 1.29 17.56
CA SER A 109 15.45 2.54 18.11
C SER A 109 14.95 3.46 17.00
N VAL A 110 14.13 4.47 17.37
CA VAL A 110 13.67 5.53 16.44
C VAL A 110 14.82 6.40 15.98
N GLU A 111 15.80 6.68 16.83
CA GLU A 111 16.99 7.44 16.49
C GLU A 111 17.82 6.73 15.41
N ALA A 112 18.08 5.44 15.58
CA ALA A 112 18.82 4.65 14.61
C ALA A 112 18.08 4.58 13.25
N TYR A 113 16.75 4.42 13.28
CA TYR A 113 15.91 4.53 12.10
C TYR A 113 16.02 5.91 11.43
N THR A 114 15.89 6.97 12.23
CA THR A 114 15.92 8.35 11.73
C THR A 114 17.26 8.66 11.07
N GLU A 115 18.38 8.26 11.68
CA GLU A 115 19.70 8.43 11.08
C GLU A 115 19.87 7.64 9.77
N ALA A 116 19.36 6.40 9.72
CA ALA A 116 19.37 5.63 8.49
C ALA A 116 18.51 6.29 7.40
N MET A 117 17.35 6.85 7.75
CA MET A 117 16.48 7.55 6.81
C MET A 117 17.09 8.89 6.35
N LYS A 118 17.73 9.66 7.21
CA LYS A 118 18.49 10.85 6.81
C LYS A 118 19.58 10.51 5.79
N TYR A 119 20.35 9.47 6.04
CA TYR A 119 21.35 8.98 5.08
C TYR A 119 20.71 8.62 3.73
N ASN A 120 19.57 7.92 3.75
CA ASN A 120 18.84 7.56 2.53
C ASN A 120 18.32 8.80 1.78
N LEU A 121 17.88 9.84 2.48
CA LEU A 121 17.43 11.09 1.87
C LEU A 121 18.61 11.85 1.25
N GLU A 122 19.74 11.93 1.93
CA GLU A 122 20.97 12.57 1.40
C GLU A 122 21.48 11.88 0.13
N HIS A 123 21.34 10.55 0.04
CA HIS A 123 21.79 9.75 -1.10
C HIS A 123 20.63 9.30 -2.02
N PHE A 124 19.48 9.96 -1.91
CA PHE A 124 18.22 9.51 -2.52
C PHE A 124 18.35 9.25 -4.03
N SER A 125 18.88 10.21 -4.78
CA SER A 125 19.06 10.08 -6.23
C SER A 125 19.96 8.90 -6.62
N GLU A 126 21.03 8.64 -5.87
CA GLU A 126 21.94 7.52 -6.15
C GLU A 126 21.26 6.17 -5.84
N ILE A 127 20.55 6.10 -4.71
CA ILE A 127 19.81 4.90 -4.32
C ILE A 127 18.73 4.58 -5.35
N MET A 128 17.96 5.59 -5.78
CA MET A 128 16.90 5.43 -6.77
C MET A 128 17.43 5.03 -8.14
N LYS A 129 18.56 5.62 -8.58
CA LYS A 129 19.22 5.22 -9.85
C LYS A 129 19.67 3.77 -9.80
N LYS A 130 20.32 3.35 -8.71
CA LYS A 130 20.74 1.95 -8.51
C LYS A 130 19.56 0.99 -8.52
N TRP A 131 18.50 1.35 -7.81
CA TRP A 131 17.28 0.53 -7.75
C TRP A 131 16.60 0.42 -9.12
N GLN A 132 16.44 1.54 -9.83
CA GLN A 132 15.87 1.56 -11.19
C GLN A 132 16.70 0.77 -12.20
N ALA A 133 18.04 0.81 -12.08
CA ALA A 133 18.93 0.05 -12.95
C ALA A 133 18.82 -1.48 -12.73
N GLN A 134 18.38 -1.92 -11.56
CA GLN A 134 18.15 -3.33 -11.26
C GLN A 134 16.82 -3.86 -11.83
N ILE A 135 15.88 -2.98 -12.20
CA ILE A 135 14.61 -3.38 -12.82
C ILE A 135 14.85 -3.54 -14.34
N PRO A 136 14.73 -4.75 -14.89
CA PRO A 136 14.86 -4.95 -16.34
C PRO A 136 13.87 -4.07 -17.12
N GLU A 137 14.32 -3.46 -18.20
CA GLU A 137 13.46 -2.61 -19.05
C GLU A 137 12.20 -3.34 -19.54
N GLU A 138 12.33 -4.64 -19.80
CA GLU A 138 11.18 -5.49 -20.17
C GLU A 138 10.11 -5.55 -19.07
N LEU A 139 10.50 -5.47 -17.81
CA LEU A 139 9.55 -5.44 -16.69
C LEU A 139 8.91 -4.07 -16.50
N LYS A 140 9.64 -2.99 -16.77
CA LYS A 140 9.09 -1.62 -16.75
C LYS A 140 8.03 -1.44 -17.85
N ALA A 141 8.36 -1.89 -19.07
CA ALA A 141 7.47 -1.80 -20.22
C ALA A 141 6.22 -2.69 -20.12
N LYS A 142 6.27 -3.71 -19.27
CA LYS A 142 5.18 -4.68 -19.07
C LYS A 142 4.35 -4.42 -17.82
N ASP A 143 4.53 -3.28 -17.13
CA ASP A 143 3.75 -2.97 -15.95
C ASP A 143 2.25 -2.86 -16.31
N PRO A 144 1.39 -3.76 -15.80
CA PRO A 144 -0.01 -3.78 -16.15
C PRO A 144 -0.76 -2.53 -15.67
N PHE A 145 -0.31 -1.89 -14.59
CA PHE A 145 -0.93 -0.67 -14.07
C PHE A 145 -0.64 0.54 -14.95
N VAL A 146 0.60 0.68 -15.45
CA VAL A 146 0.96 1.70 -16.45
C VAL A 146 0.15 1.52 -17.71
N LYS A 147 -0.02 0.27 -18.17
CA LYS A 147 -0.85 -0.03 -19.34
C LYS A 147 -2.32 0.26 -19.09
N LEU A 148 -2.88 -0.15 -17.95
CA LEU A 148 -4.26 0.18 -17.59
C LEU A 148 -4.49 1.69 -17.61
N ALA A 149 -3.60 2.48 -17.00
CA ALA A 149 -3.68 3.93 -17.05
C ALA A 149 -3.64 4.49 -18.48
N SER A 150 -2.88 3.88 -19.39
CA SER A 150 -2.82 4.30 -20.82
C SER A 150 -4.08 3.96 -21.62
N HIS A 151 -4.89 3.01 -21.15
CA HIS A 151 -6.21 2.66 -21.73
C HIS A 151 -7.38 3.45 -21.12
N LYS A 152 -7.08 4.48 -20.31
CA LYS A 152 -8.11 5.36 -19.75
C LYS A 152 -8.96 5.96 -20.86
N GLY A 153 -10.29 5.78 -20.71
CA GLY A 153 -11.27 6.18 -21.73
C GLY A 153 -11.85 5.03 -22.53
N GLU A 154 -11.22 3.85 -22.52
CA GLU A 154 -11.83 2.64 -23.03
C GLU A 154 -12.84 2.07 -22.02
N PRO A 155 -13.89 1.35 -22.47
CA PRO A 155 -14.79 0.67 -21.55
C PRO A 155 -14.02 -0.32 -20.66
N VAL A 156 -14.19 -0.23 -19.35
CA VAL A 156 -13.56 -1.18 -18.41
C VAL A 156 -13.94 -2.63 -18.68
N SER A 157 -15.08 -2.85 -19.34
CA SER A 157 -15.56 -4.16 -19.77
C SER A 157 -14.86 -4.72 -21.02
N SER A 158 -13.99 -3.94 -21.68
CA SER A 158 -13.32 -4.41 -22.91
C SER A 158 -12.38 -5.58 -22.60
N ASP A 159 -12.25 -6.49 -23.59
CA ASP A 159 -11.38 -7.68 -23.44
C ASP A 159 -9.92 -7.30 -23.17
N VAL A 160 -9.44 -6.19 -23.76
CA VAL A 160 -8.07 -5.69 -23.60
C VAL A 160 -7.86 -5.25 -22.14
N VAL A 161 -8.75 -4.42 -21.61
CA VAL A 161 -8.66 -3.93 -20.22
C VAL A 161 -8.78 -5.09 -19.24
N GLN A 162 -9.72 -6.00 -19.45
CA GLN A 162 -9.90 -7.15 -18.58
C GLN A 162 -8.74 -8.16 -18.69
N GLN A 163 -8.04 -8.22 -19.82
CA GLN A 163 -6.81 -9.00 -19.93
C GLN A 163 -5.68 -8.37 -19.11
N LEU A 164 -5.52 -7.05 -19.10
CA LEU A 164 -4.53 -6.35 -18.27
C LEU A 164 -4.77 -6.56 -16.77
N VAL A 165 -6.04 -6.60 -16.34
CA VAL A 165 -6.39 -6.95 -14.95
C VAL A 165 -5.96 -8.39 -14.63
N ARG A 166 -6.25 -9.35 -15.52
CA ARG A 166 -5.80 -10.75 -15.33
C ARG A 166 -4.27 -10.88 -15.30
N ASP A 167 -3.57 -10.11 -16.12
CA ASP A 167 -2.11 -10.09 -16.14
C ASP A 167 -1.53 -9.54 -14.84
N ALA A 168 -2.15 -8.49 -14.26
CA ALA A 168 -1.78 -7.95 -12.95
C ALA A 168 -1.95 -8.99 -11.84
N ILE A 169 -3.09 -9.68 -11.83
CA ILE A 169 -3.40 -10.73 -10.85
C ILE A 169 -2.42 -11.91 -10.99
N SER A 170 -2.15 -12.37 -12.22
CA SER A 170 -1.22 -13.47 -12.48
C SER A 170 0.20 -13.11 -12.03
N ARG A 171 0.65 -11.91 -12.34
CA ARG A 171 1.96 -11.41 -11.92
C ARG A 171 2.08 -11.34 -10.40
N ALA A 172 1.04 -10.85 -9.71
CA ALA A 172 1.03 -10.82 -8.26
C ALA A 172 1.12 -12.22 -7.66
N ARG A 173 0.36 -13.18 -8.20
CA ARG A 173 0.43 -14.58 -7.78
C ARG A 173 1.81 -15.18 -7.96
N ASP A 174 2.48 -14.87 -9.08
CA ASP A 174 3.78 -15.45 -9.42
C ASP A 174 4.95 -14.80 -8.64
N THR A 175 4.76 -13.59 -8.10
CA THR A 175 5.80 -12.80 -7.41
C THR A 175 5.57 -12.67 -5.91
N ALA A 176 4.32 -12.73 -5.44
CA ALA A 176 4.02 -12.62 -4.01
C ALA A 176 4.31 -13.89 -3.25
N SER A 177 4.75 -13.76 -1.99
CA SER A 177 4.72 -14.88 -1.06
C SER A 177 3.26 -15.35 -0.88
N SER A 178 3.06 -16.65 -0.67
CA SER A 178 1.72 -17.25 -0.48
C SER A 178 0.89 -16.63 0.65
N GLU A 179 1.50 -15.82 1.51
CA GLU A 179 0.85 -15.10 2.60
C GLU A 179 0.15 -13.81 2.15
N LEU A 180 0.65 -13.16 1.09
CA LEU A 180 0.12 -11.90 0.56
C LEU A 180 -0.94 -12.12 -0.52
N PHE A 181 -0.87 -13.21 -1.26
CA PHE A 181 -1.84 -13.56 -2.31
C PHE A 181 -2.70 -14.73 -1.88
N CYS A 182 -3.83 -14.45 -1.22
CA CYS A 182 -4.78 -15.50 -0.79
C CYS A 182 -5.62 -16.01 -1.96
N ASP A 183 -6.21 -15.11 -2.73
CA ASP A 183 -7.05 -15.38 -3.90
C ASP A 183 -7.22 -14.11 -4.75
N HIS A 184 -7.80 -14.28 -5.95
CA HIS A 184 -8.03 -13.19 -6.89
C HIS A 184 -8.89 -12.06 -6.31
N ALA A 185 -9.92 -12.38 -5.54
CA ALA A 185 -10.83 -11.39 -4.98
C ALA A 185 -10.14 -10.54 -3.90
N SER A 186 -9.39 -11.18 -3.01
CA SER A 186 -8.62 -10.48 -1.98
C SER A 186 -7.57 -9.55 -2.57
N TYR A 187 -6.92 -9.96 -3.67
CA TYR A 187 -5.98 -9.10 -4.37
C TYR A 187 -6.68 -7.91 -5.04
N CYS A 188 -7.82 -8.13 -5.68
CA CYS A 188 -8.61 -7.05 -6.25
C CYS A 188 -9.07 -6.05 -5.19
N ASP A 189 -9.59 -6.53 -4.05
CA ASP A 189 -9.99 -5.69 -2.93
C ASP A 189 -8.81 -4.84 -2.42
N LEU A 190 -7.61 -5.42 -2.31
CA LEU A 190 -6.38 -4.71 -1.93
C LEU A 190 -6.02 -3.60 -2.93
N ILE A 191 -6.08 -3.88 -4.24
CA ILE A 191 -5.77 -2.88 -5.27
C ILE A 191 -6.81 -1.76 -5.28
N ILE A 192 -8.09 -2.09 -5.14
CA ILE A 192 -9.16 -1.10 -5.05
C ILE A 192 -8.93 -0.18 -3.85
N GLU A 193 -8.64 -0.73 -2.66
CA GLU A 193 -8.34 0.05 -1.47
C GLU A 193 -7.11 0.95 -1.66
N LEU A 194 -6.02 0.39 -2.20
CA LEU A 194 -4.76 1.09 -2.41
C LEU A 194 -4.93 2.31 -3.35
N TYR A 195 -5.56 2.10 -4.52
CA TYR A 195 -5.73 3.15 -5.52
C TYR A 195 -6.87 4.13 -5.21
N SER A 196 -7.73 3.81 -4.25
CA SER A 196 -8.73 4.73 -3.69
C SER A 196 -8.16 5.65 -2.61
N GLY A 197 -6.96 5.39 -2.11
CA GLY A 197 -6.31 6.23 -1.10
C GLY A 197 -5.79 7.54 -1.68
N ASP A 198 -6.00 8.66 -0.96
CA ASP A 198 -5.68 10.03 -1.39
C ASP A 198 -4.27 10.17 -2.00
N TYR A 199 -3.25 9.59 -1.32
CA TYR A 199 -1.86 9.68 -1.75
C TYR A 199 -1.60 8.94 -3.07
N ILE A 200 -1.99 7.66 -3.18
CA ILE A 200 -1.76 6.85 -4.38
C ILE A 200 -2.57 7.40 -5.56
N GLN A 201 -3.80 7.84 -5.31
CA GLN A 201 -4.62 8.51 -6.31
C GLN A 201 -3.92 9.75 -6.86
N ALA A 202 -3.46 10.67 -6.00
CA ALA A 202 -2.81 11.89 -6.39
C ALA A 202 -1.52 11.63 -7.21
N VAL A 203 -0.67 10.71 -6.77
CA VAL A 203 0.58 10.34 -7.48
C VAL A 203 0.27 9.69 -8.83
N THR A 204 -0.69 8.79 -8.89
CA THR A 204 -1.09 8.10 -10.12
C THR A 204 -1.66 9.08 -11.14
N ASP A 205 -2.56 9.96 -10.69
CA ASP A 205 -3.19 10.97 -11.54
C ASP A 205 -2.18 12.01 -12.04
N THR A 206 -1.21 12.38 -11.23
CA THR A 206 -0.12 13.29 -11.64
C THR A 206 0.74 12.65 -12.74
N LYS A 207 1.06 11.36 -12.62
CA LYS A 207 1.94 10.65 -13.57
C LYS A 207 1.25 10.21 -14.86
N HIS A 208 -0.02 9.86 -14.78
CA HIS A 208 -0.75 9.22 -15.89
C HIS A 208 -1.97 10.03 -16.35
N GLY A 209 -2.23 11.20 -15.74
CA GLY A 209 -3.35 12.08 -16.02
C GLY A 209 -4.54 11.82 -15.10
N THR A 210 -5.26 12.90 -14.77
CA THR A 210 -6.40 12.92 -13.85
C THR A 210 -7.42 11.82 -14.15
N GLY A 211 -7.85 11.08 -13.13
CA GLY A 211 -8.80 9.98 -13.23
C GLY A 211 -8.18 8.63 -13.60
N SER A 212 -6.84 8.53 -13.67
CA SER A 212 -6.18 7.26 -13.97
C SER A 212 -6.29 6.28 -12.81
N ALA A 213 -6.20 6.74 -11.58
CA ALA A 213 -6.39 5.89 -10.40
C ALA A 213 -7.84 5.38 -10.32
N GLU A 214 -8.83 6.23 -10.52
CA GLU A 214 -10.24 5.86 -10.55
C GLU A 214 -10.54 4.85 -11.66
N TYR A 215 -9.91 5.01 -12.82
CA TYR A 215 -10.05 4.05 -13.92
C TYR A 215 -9.50 2.67 -13.57
N ILE A 216 -8.33 2.61 -12.90
CA ILE A 216 -7.75 1.35 -12.41
C ILE A 216 -8.71 0.71 -11.39
N VAL A 217 -9.21 1.46 -10.42
CA VAL A 217 -10.20 0.99 -9.44
C VAL A 217 -11.42 0.38 -10.16
N SER A 218 -11.98 1.13 -11.12
CA SER A 218 -13.15 0.69 -11.89
C SER A 218 -12.90 -0.59 -12.68
N ALA A 219 -11.70 -0.76 -13.26
CA ALA A 219 -11.34 -1.97 -14.01
C ALA A 219 -11.25 -3.21 -13.09
N PHE A 220 -10.66 -3.08 -11.91
CA PHE A 220 -10.59 -4.15 -10.93
C PHE A 220 -11.95 -4.46 -10.31
N GLN A 221 -12.78 -3.43 -10.04
CA GLN A 221 -14.14 -3.62 -9.55
C GLN A 221 -14.99 -4.38 -10.56
N TYR A 222 -14.93 -4.01 -11.85
CA TYR A 222 -15.64 -4.74 -12.91
C TYR A 222 -15.21 -6.21 -12.98
N TYR A 223 -13.90 -6.49 -12.91
CA TYR A 223 -13.40 -7.85 -12.87
C TYR A 223 -13.96 -8.64 -11.69
N LEU A 224 -13.91 -8.04 -10.50
CA LEU A 224 -14.35 -8.67 -9.26
C LEU A 224 -15.85 -9.03 -9.30
N ASP A 225 -16.68 -8.12 -9.80
CA ASP A 225 -18.12 -8.31 -9.91
C ASP A 225 -18.46 -9.46 -10.88
N HIS A 226 -17.82 -9.51 -12.05
CA HIS A 226 -18.07 -10.51 -13.09
C HIS A 226 -17.33 -11.84 -12.87
N PHE A 227 -16.26 -11.85 -12.09
CA PHE A 227 -15.59 -13.08 -11.66
C PHE A 227 -16.46 -13.86 -10.65
N ARG A 228 -17.15 -13.16 -9.75
CA ARG A 228 -18.07 -13.77 -8.78
C ARG A 228 -19.29 -14.43 -9.43
N GLU A 229 -19.72 -13.95 -10.60
CA GLU A 229 -20.86 -14.49 -11.33
C GLU A 229 -20.55 -15.79 -12.09
N ARG A 230 -19.27 -16.10 -12.34
CA ARG A 230 -18.83 -17.27 -13.13
C ARG A 230 -18.29 -18.42 -12.30
N GLY A 231 -18.19 -18.28 -10.99
CA GLY A 231 -17.75 -19.30 -10.03
C GLY A 231 -18.90 -19.82 -9.19
#